data_fee40648c689e10d2ae763080601cb86
#
_entry.id   fee40648c689e10d2ae763080601cb86
#
_cell.length_a   1.000
_cell.length_b   1.000
_cell.length_c   1.000
_cell.angle_alpha   90.00
_cell.angle_beta   90.00
_cell.angle_gamma   90.00
#
_symmetry.space_group_name_H-M   'P 1'
#
loop_
_entity.id
_entity.type
_entity.pdbx_description
1 polymer ?
#
loop_
_entity_poly.entity_id
_entity_poly.type
_entity_poly.pdbx_seq_one_letter_code
_entity_poly.pdbx_strand_id
1 'polypeptide(L)'
;MTVTVYKNAQLQGCDTTTDIAVVDGKFSKIGGDLSDYEKNGNTVDLKGNLVIPPFADAHIHLDYIYTASLPTHETTSGTLFEAIDNWSDSKASLTAEIIKERALKGVKMQISHGVQYVRSHVDVTDPKLTALKALLELKEELKDYIDLQIVAFPQEGYFAYKGGAELVEEALKMGADVVGGIPHFEFTREDGVRSVEK
;
A
#
# COMPACT_ATOMS: atom_id res chain seq x y z
N MET A 1 -19.66 7.37 21.03
CA MET A 1 -19.99 8.32 19.94
C MET A 1 -19.00 9.47 20.02
N THR A 2 -18.12 9.55 19.04
CA THR A 2 -17.09 10.60 18.97
C THR A 2 -17.53 11.66 17.99
N VAL A 3 -17.63 12.91 18.44
CA VAL A 3 -18.03 14.06 17.61
C VAL A 3 -16.84 15.01 17.45
N THR A 4 -16.56 15.43 16.23
CA THR A 4 -15.58 16.49 15.95
C THR A 4 -16.14 17.46 14.94
N VAL A 5 -16.06 18.75 15.24
CA VAL A 5 -16.43 19.82 14.31
C VAL A 5 -15.16 20.49 13.80
N TYR A 6 -14.98 20.46 12.51
CA TYR A 6 -13.90 21.16 11.81
C TYR A 6 -14.43 22.50 11.31
N LYS A 7 -13.87 23.60 11.83
CA LYS A 7 -14.26 24.97 11.51
C LYS A 7 -13.37 25.52 10.38
N ASN A 8 -13.93 26.43 9.59
CA ASN A 8 -13.19 27.17 8.57
C ASN A 8 -12.45 26.25 7.56
N ALA A 9 -13.07 25.15 7.14
CA ALA A 9 -12.54 24.25 6.12
C ALA A 9 -12.65 24.89 4.72
N GLN A 10 -11.57 24.98 3.97
CA GLN A 10 -11.61 25.33 2.55
C GLN A 10 -11.79 24.05 1.74
N LEU A 11 -12.95 23.87 1.11
CA LEU A 11 -13.19 22.74 0.21
C LEU A 11 -12.69 23.04 -1.20
N GLN A 12 -12.20 22.03 -1.89
CA GLN A 12 -11.76 22.17 -3.29
C GLN A 12 -12.93 22.63 -4.17
N GLY A 13 -12.71 23.69 -4.95
CA GLY A 13 -13.72 24.26 -5.86
C GLY A 13 -14.78 25.15 -5.18
N CYS A 14 -14.64 25.47 -3.88
CA CYS A 14 -15.49 26.42 -3.19
C CYS A 14 -14.75 27.75 -2.94
N ASP A 15 -15.44 28.87 -3.10
CA ASP A 15 -14.85 30.22 -2.90
C ASP A 15 -14.81 30.63 -1.42
N THR A 16 -15.60 29.99 -0.57
CA THR A 16 -15.70 30.27 0.86
C THR A 16 -15.44 29.07 1.72
N THR A 17 -14.96 29.31 2.94
CA THR A 17 -14.81 28.27 3.94
C THR A 17 -16.17 27.77 4.45
N THR A 18 -16.20 26.53 4.91
CA THR A 18 -17.38 25.91 5.53
C THR A 18 -16.97 25.13 6.78
N ASP A 19 -17.94 24.80 7.61
CA ASP A 19 -17.73 23.96 8.80
C ASP A 19 -18.22 22.53 8.51
N ILE A 20 -17.58 21.53 9.13
CA ILE A 20 -17.85 20.12 8.89
C ILE A 20 -18.02 19.42 10.23
N ALA A 21 -19.16 18.74 10.44
CA ALA A 21 -19.35 17.84 11.57
C ALA A 21 -19.07 16.38 11.16
N VAL A 22 -18.21 15.73 11.94
CA VAL A 22 -17.85 14.32 11.79
C VAL A 22 -18.29 13.56 13.04
N VAL A 23 -19.00 12.46 12.86
CA VAL A 23 -19.50 11.58 13.93
C VAL A 23 -19.00 10.17 13.66
N ASP A 24 -18.29 9.60 14.63
CA ASP A 24 -17.71 8.24 14.54
C ASP A 24 -16.96 8.03 13.21
N GLY A 25 -16.12 9.01 12.83
CA GLY A 25 -15.29 8.96 11.63
C GLY A 25 -16.01 9.22 10.30
N LYS A 26 -17.32 9.55 10.32
CA LYS A 26 -18.11 9.81 9.11
C LYS A 26 -18.63 11.24 9.06
N PHE A 27 -18.67 11.82 7.87
CA PHE A 27 -19.32 13.12 7.66
C PHE A 27 -20.80 13.03 8.04
N SER A 28 -21.21 13.85 8.99
CA SER A 28 -22.59 13.93 9.44
C SER A 28 -23.30 15.15 8.85
N LYS A 29 -22.62 16.29 8.83
CA LYS A 29 -23.16 17.53 8.25
C LYS A 29 -22.03 18.42 7.73
N ILE A 30 -22.27 19.08 6.60
CA ILE A 30 -21.37 20.08 6.01
C ILE A 30 -22.12 21.36 5.85
N GLY A 31 -21.60 22.44 6.45
CA GLY A 31 -22.20 23.76 6.46
C GLY A 31 -23.46 23.92 7.34
N GLY A 32 -24.00 25.13 7.38
CA GLY A 32 -25.15 25.49 8.20
C GLY A 32 -24.84 25.54 9.70
N ASP A 33 -25.87 25.47 10.53
CA ASP A 33 -25.73 25.50 11.99
C ASP A 33 -25.25 24.15 12.53
N LEU A 34 -24.09 24.14 13.17
CA LEU A 34 -23.46 22.96 13.81
C LEU A 34 -23.41 23.05 15.34
N SER A 35 -24.15 24.02 15.95
CA SER A 35 -24.07 24.29 17.38
C SER A 35 -24.37 23.09 18.28
N ASP A 36 -25.22 22.16 17.86
CA ASP A 36 -25.52 20.95 18.61
C ASP A 36 -24.37 19.93 18.56
N TYR A 37 -23.60 19.86 17.49
CA TYR A 37 -22.40 19.07 17.40
C TYR A 37 -21.27 19.64 18.23
N GLU A 38 -21.11 20.99 18.24
CA GLU A 38 -20.08 21.70 19.00
C GLU A 38 -20.25 21.51 20.52
N LYS A 39 -21.50 21.51 21.01
CA LYS A 39 -21.79 21.28 22.43
C LYS A 39 -21.40 19.90 22.92
N ASN A 40 -21.39 18.91 22.03
CA ASN A 40 -21.23 17.49 22.36
C ASN A 40 -19.91 16.90 21.84
N GLY A 41 -19.02 17.71 21.25
CA GLY A 41 -17.82 17.23 20.58
C GLY A 41 -16.60 18.13 20.73
N ASN A 42 -15.53 17.72 20.08
CA ASN A 42 -14.31 18.51 19.94
C ASN A 42 -14.44 19.48 18.77
N THR A 43 -13.82 20.65 18.87
CA THR A 43 -13.76 21.63 17.79
C THR A 43 -12.31 21.84 17.37
N VAL A 44 -12.06 21.79 16.06
CA VAL A 44 -10.74 22.03 15.43
C VAL A 44 -10.89 23.14 14.40
N ASP A 45 -10.16 24.23 14.57
CA ASP A 45 -10.13 25.32 13.58
C ASP A 45 -9.08 25.02 12.52
N LEU A 46 -9.53 24.83 11.28
CA LEU A 46 -8.68 24.58 10.13
C LEU A 46 -8.07 25.86 9.54
N LYS A 47 -8.49 27.05 9.99
CA LYS A 47 -7.92 28.36 9.60
C LYS A 47 -7.88 28.59 8.08
N GLY A 48 -8.84 28.08 7.36
CA GLY A 48 -8.90 28.17 5.90
C GLY A 48 -8.00 27.14 5.18
N ASN A 49 -7.44 26.16 5.88
CA ASN A 49 -6.69 25.09 5.23
C ASN A 49 -7.57 24.28 4.31
N LEU A 50 -6.98 23.84 3.19
CA LEU A 50 -7.64 23.03 2.19
C LEU A 50 -7.94 21.62 2.73
N VAL A 51 -9.18 21.19 2.54
CA VAL A 51 -9.62 19.82 2.81
C VAL A 51 -9.81 19.11 1.48
N ILE A 52 -9.08 18.03 1.28
CA ILE A 52 -9.09 17.18 0.09
C ILE A 52 -9.28 15.72 0.47
N PRO A 53 -9.70 14.85 -0.46
CA PRO A 53 -9.61 13.40 -0.26
C PRO A 53 -8.17 12.97 0.03
N PRO A 54 -7.98 11.88 0.78
CA PRO A 54 -6.64 11.35 1.01
C PRO A 54 -5.98 10.91 -0.30
N PHE A 55 -4.63 10.88 -0.30
CA PHE A 55 -3.88 10.37 -1.43
C PHE A 55 -3.91 8.85 -1.49
N ALA A 56 -3.72 8.32 -2.70
CA ALA A 56 -3.55 6.90 -2.95
C ALA A 56 -2.19 6.65 -3.61
N ASP A 57 -1.43 5.69 -3.06
CA ASP A 57 -0.25 5.13 -3.71
C ASP A 57 -0.65 3.82 -4.39
N ALA A 58 -0.78 3.87 -5.71
CA ALA A 58 -1.28 2.75 -6.50
C ALA A 58 -0.22 1.69 -6.83
N HIS A 59 1.07 1.95 -6.54
CA HIS A 59 2.16 1.03 -6.86
C HIS A 59 3.39 1.24 -5.99
N ILE A 60 3.55 0.39 -4.98
CA ILE A 60 4.74 0.31 -4.15
C ILE A 60 5.10 -1.15 -3.91
N HIS A 61 6.35 -1.42 -3.54
CA HIS A 61 6.83 -2.71 -3.07
C HIS A 61 7.25 -2.59 -1.60
N LEU A 62 6.31 -2.82 -0.68
CA LEU A 62 6.59 -2.77 0.75
C LEU A 62 7.44 -3.93 1.25
N ASP A 63 7.47 -5.03 0.50
CA ASP A 63 8.27 -6.23 0.80
C ASP A 63 9.76 -5.98 0.72
N TYR A 64 10.23 -5.14 -0.22
CA TYR A 64 11.64 -4.82 -0.35
C TYR A 64 11.99 -3.33 -0.21
N ILE A 65 11.09 -2.53 0.34
CA ILE A 65 11.38 -1.13 0.66
C ILE A 65 12.61 -1.02 1.59
N TYR A 66 13.45 -0.01 1.38
CA TYR A 66 14.70 0.21 2.12
C TYR A 66 15.75 -0.90 2.01
N THR A 67 15.74 -1.69 0.93
CA THR A 67 16.76 -2.73 0.69
C THR A 67 18.00 -2.22 -0.04
N ALA A 68 17.97 -1.03 -0.64
CA ALA A 68 19.09 -0.45 -1.39
C ALA A 68 20.39 -0.31 -0.57
N SER A 69 20.31 -0.33 0.76
CA SER A 69 21.49 -0.29 1.65
C SER A 69 22.03 -1.68 2.03
N LEU A 70 21.41 -2.76 1.54
CA LEU A 70 21.91 -4.12 1.77
C LEU A 70 23.17 -4.34 0.94
N PRO A 71 24.21 -4.97 1.53
CA PRO A 71 25.52 -5.09 0.88
C PRO A 71 25.58 -6.18 -0.21
N THR A 72 24.44 -6.57 -0.77
CA THR A 72 24.38 -7.72 -1.67
C THR A 72 24.91 -7.43 -3.06
N HIS A 73 24.73 -6.19 -3.57
CA HIS A 73 25.27 -5.81 -4.90
C HIS A 73 25.53 -4.31 -5.02
N GLU A 74 26.56 -3.96 -5.79
CA GLU A 74 26.74 -2.60 -6.27
C GLU A 74 25.83 -2.39 -7.50
N THR A 75 24.95 -1.39 -7.44
CA THR A 75 24.14 -1.00 -8.60
C THR A 75 25.05 -0.32 -9.62
N THR A 76 25.23 -0.94 -10.78
CA THR A 76 26.14 -0.46 -11.82
C THR A 76 25.43 0.09 -13.05
N SER A 77 24.32 -0.52 -13.47
CA SER A 77 23.58 -0.14 -14.67
C SER A 77 22.36 0.73 -14.40
N GLY A 78 21.78 0.66 -13.19
CA GLY A 78 20.55 1.35 -12.83
C GLY A 78 19.32 0.85 -13.61
N THR A 79 19.39 -0.34 -14.19
CA THR A 79 18.28 -0.91 -14.97
C THR A 79 17.28 -1.63 -14.04
N LEU A 80 16.04 -1.78 -14.53
CA LEU A 80 15.01 -2.56 -13.82
C LEU A 80 15.45 -4.01 -13.60
N PHE A 81 16.10 -4.64 -14.59
CA PHE A 81 16.54 -6.03 -14.47
C PHE A 81 17.60 -6.21 -13.39
N GLU A 82 18.58 -5.30 -13.31
CA GLU A 82 19.56 -5.31 -12.22
C GLU A 82 18.89 -5.17 -10.84
N ALA A 83 17.84 -4.34 -10.73
CA ALA A 83 17.09 -4.21 -9.48
C ALA A 83 16.33 -5.49 -9.11
N ILE A 84 15.77 -6.21 -10.09
CA ILE A 84 15.12 -7.51 -9.89
C ILE A 84 16.13 -8.57 -9.44
N ASP A 85 17.30 -8.63 -10.09
CA ASP A 85 18.37 -9.56 -9.75
C ASP A 85 18.88 -9.31 -8.31
N ASN A 86 19.14 -8.04 -7.95
CA ASN A 86 19.53 -7.65 -6.60
C ASN A 86 18.49 -8.05 -5.55
N TRP A 87 17.22 -7.92 -5.88
CA TRP A 87 16.13 -8.37 -5.01
C TRP A 87 16.12 -9.89 -4.89
N SER A 88 16.21 -10.62 -5.99
CA SER A 88 16.23 -12.08 -6.02
C SER A 88 17.32 -12.66 -5.10
N ASP A 89 18.53 -12.08 -5.15
CA ASP A 89 19.64 -12.49 -4.30
C ASP A 89 19.45 -12.11 -2.82
N SER A 90 18.77 -10.99 -2.55
CA SER A 90 18.58 -10.45 -1.20
C SER A 90 17.44 -11.12 -0.44
N LYS A 91 16.34 -11.47 -1.12
CA LYS A 91 15.09 -11.92 -0.48
C LYS A 91 15.25 -13.14 0.40
N ALA A 92 16.13 -14.06 0.03
CA ALA A 92 16.39 -15.29 0.79
C ALA A 92 16.98 -15.03 2.19
N SER A 93 17.62 -13.86 2.39
CA SER A 93 18.23 -13.45 3.66
C SER A 93 17.27 -12.68 4.58
N LEU A 94 16.09 -12.27 4.09
CA LEU A 94 15.14 -11.47 4.84
C LEU A 94 14.19 -12.37 5.64
N THR A 95 13.99 -12.02 6.90
CA THR A 95 12.96 -12.63 7.74
C THR A 95 11.65 -11.85 7.69
N ALA A 96 10.55 -12.47 8.08
CA ALA A 96 9.25 -11.81 8.16
C ALA A 96 9.29 -10.57 9.06
N GLU A 97 10.03 -10.64 10.17
CA GLU A 97 10.18 -9.53 11.12
C GLU A 97 10.89 -8.32 10.48
N ILE A 98 11.99 -8.56 9.75
CA ILE A 98 12.74 -7.51 9.04
C ILE A 98 11.87 -6.85 7.96
N ILE A 99 11.16 -7.65 7.18
CA ILE A 99 10.24 -7.16 6.13
C ILE A 99 9.15 -6.30 6.77
N LYS A 100 8.51 -6.80 7.82
CA LYS A 100 7.43 -6.11 8.53
C LYS A 100 7.89 -4.78 9.13
N GLU A 101 9.06 -4.75 9.76
CA GLU A 101 9.65 -3.52 10.33
C GLU A 101 9.87 -2.45 9.26
N ARG A 102 10.46 -2.82 8.12
CA ARG A 102 10.71 -1.92 6.98
C ARG A 102 9.41 -1.42 6.36
N ALA A 103 8.47 -2.33 6.11
CA ALA A 103 7.16 -2.01 5.58
C ALA A 103 6.41 -1.04 6.51
N LEU A 104 6.39 -1.28 7.82
CA LEU A 104 5.79 -0.39 8.80
C LEU A 104 6.41 1.02 8.77
N LYS A 105 7.73 1.12 8.62
CA LYS A 105 8.42 2.42 8.46
C LYS A 105 7.95 3.13 7.18
N GLY A 106 7.82 2.40 6.07
CA GLY A 106 7.32 2.94 4.82
C GLY A 106 5.87 3.42 4.92
N VAL A 107 4.99 2.61 5.51
CA VAL A 107 3.57 2.96 5.72
C VAL A 107 3.43 4.19 6.62
N LYS A 108 4.21 4.30 7.71
CA LYS A 108 4.21 5.50 8.55
C LYS A 108 4.59 6.77 7.78
N MET A 109 5.54 6.67 6.85
CA MET A 109 5.91 7.76 5.96
C MET A 109 4.75 8.11 5.03
N GLN A 110 4.09 7.13 4.42
CA GLN A 110 2.91 7.33 3.58
C GLN A 110 1.79 8.08 4.33
N ILE A 111 1.44 7.61 5.52
CA ILE A 111 0.42 8.24 6.38
C ILE A 111 0.80 9.69 6.71
N SER A 112 2.07 9.97 7.04
CA SER A 112 2.54 11.31 7.36
C SER A 112 2.43 12.31 6.21
N HIS A 113 2.30 11.81 4.98
CA HIS A 113 2.07 12.59 3.76
C HIS A 113 0.62 12.56 3.27
N GLY A 114 -0.31 12.05 4.08
CA GLY A 114 -1.74 12.04 3.76
C GLY A 114 -2.18 10.90 2.84
N VAL A 115 -1.35 9.87 2.64
CA VAL A 115 -1.74 8.66 1.91
C VAL A 115 -2.51 7.75 2.85
N GLN A 116 -3.70 7.31 2.42
CA GLN A 116 -4.55 6.37 3.17
C GLN A 116 -4.91 5.12 2.39
N TYR A 117 -4.59 5.08 1.10
CA TYR A 117 -4.81 3.92 0.24
C TYR A 117 -3.49 3.52 -0.38
N VAL A 118 -3.03 2.31 -0.11
CA VAL A 118 -1.75 1.79 -0.62
C VAL A 118 -1.96 0.46 -1.30
N ARG A 119 -1.46 0.31 -2.52
CA ARG A 119 -1.40 -0.96 -3.24
C ARG A 119 0.05 -1.44 -3.27
N SER A 120 0.36 -2.47 -2.47
CA SER A 120 1.67 -3.09 -2.45
C SER A 120 1.71 -4.31 -3.38
N HIS A 121 2.64 -4.31 -4.32
CA HIS A 121 2.99 -5.47 -5.12
C HIS A 121 3.99 -6.29 -4.33
N VAL A 122 3.59 -7.49 -3.92
CA VAL A 122 4.37 -8.36 -3.03
C VAL A 122 4.89 -9.55 -3.81
N ASP A 123 6.19 -9.69 -3.87
CA ASP A 123 6.83 -10.81 -4.55
C ASP A 123 6.44 -12.15 -3.91
N VAL A 124 5.80 -12.99 -4.72
CA VAL A 124 5.39 -14.35 -4.31
C VAL A 124 6.30 -15.43 -4.91
N THR A 125 7.37 -15.05 -5.61
CA THR A 125 8.39 -16.01 -6.09
C THR A 125 9.36 -16.42 -4.97
N ASP A 126 8.79 -16.80 -3.83
CA ASP A 126 9.42 -17.39 -2.65
C ASP A 126 8.54 -18.56 -2.17
N PRO A 127 9.02 -19.82 -2.18
CA PRO A 127 8.23 -20.99 -1.76
C PRO A 127 7.70 -20.90 -0.32
N LYS A 128 8.30 -20.07 0.53
CA LYS A 128 7.84 -19.83 1.91
C LYS A 128 6.78 -18.75 2.01
N LEU A 129 6.62 -17.93 0.97
CA LEU A 129 5.75 -16.75 0.95
C LEU A 129 6.00 -15.83 2.15
N THR A 130 7.29 -15.62 2.49
CA THR A 130 7.71 -14.92 3.70
C THR A 130 7.23 -13.47 3.70
N ALA A 131 7.43 -12.77 2.58
CA ALA A 131 7.00 -11.38 2.44
C ALA A 131 5.47 -11.25 2.49
N LEU A 132 4.76 -12.14 1.81
CA LEU A 132 3.30 -12.14 1.82
C LEU A 132 2.73 -12.30 3.24
N LYS A 133 3.24 -13.27 4.00
CA LYS A 133 2.81 -13.49 5.40
C LYS A 133 3.03 -12.25 6.25
N ALA A 134 4.22 -11.65 6.15
CA ALA A 134 4.56 -10.44 6.90
C ALA A 134 3.62 -9.27 6.58
N LEU A 135 3.27 -9.08 5.30
CA LEU A 135 2.40 -7.98 4.88
C LEU A 135 0.92 -8.25 5.13
N LEU A 136 0.46 -9.49 5.12
CA LEU A 136 -0.90 -9.83 5.54
C LEU A 136 -1.11 -9.55 7.04
N GLU A 137 -0.13 -9.88 7.89
CA GLU A 137 -0.17 -9.50 9.30
C GLU A 137 -0.18 -7.99 9.47
N LEU A 138 0.71 -7.28 8.77
CA LEU A 138 0.80 -5.83 8.85
C LEU A 138 -0.50 -5.16 8.38
N LYS A 139 -1.15 -5.68 7.34
CA LYS A 139 -2.45 -5.21 6.84
C LYS A 139 -3.50 -5.26 7.94
N GLU A 140 -3.60 -6.36 8.68
CA GLU A 140 -4.56 -6.50 9.77
C GLU A 140 -4.25 -5.56 10.95
N GLU A 141 -2.97 -5.38 11.30
CA GLU A 141 -2.55 -4.47 12.37
C GLU A 141 -2.83 -2.99 12.04
N LEU A 142 -2.81 -2.63 10.77
CA LEU A 142 -2.93 -1.24 10.32
C LEU A 142 -4.30 -0.88 9.75
N LYS A 143 -5.26 -1.77 9.74
CA LYS A 143 -6.59 -1.60 9.13
C LYS A 143 -7.37 -0.36 9.58
N ASP A 144 -7.09 0.12 10.81
CA ASP A 144 -7.75 1.31 11.36
C ASP A 144 -7.06 2.62 10.92
N TYR A 145 -5.90 2.54 10.26
CA TYR A 145 -5.07 3.70 9.89
C TYR A 145 -4.90 3.86 8.38
N ILE A 146 -4.89 2.75 7.63
CA ILE A 146 -4.61 2.75 6.20
C ILE A 146 -5.31 1.56 5.53
N ASP A 147 -5.79 1.75 4.32
CA ASP A 147 -6.30 0.67 3.47
C ASP A 147 -5.14 0.11 2.64
N LEU A 148 -4.65 -1.08 3.02
CA LEU A 148 -3.54 -1.76 2.36
C LEU A 148 -4.07 -2.88 1.47
N GLN A 149 -3.96 -2.70 0.16
CA GLN A 149 -4.26 -3.72 -0.83
C GLN A 149 -2.98 -4.47 -1.22
N ILE A 150 -3.03 -5.79 -1.17
CA ILE A 150 -1.90 -6.67 -1.48
C ILE A 150 -2.12 -7.35 -2.83
N VAL A 151 -1.18 -7.12 -3.74
CA VAL A 151 -1.11 -7.80 -5.04
C VAL A 151 -0.16 -8.99 -4.91
N ALA A 152 -0.65 -10.19 -5.22
CA ALA A 152 0.21 -11.38 -5.38
C ALA A 152 1.01 -11.22 -6.68
N PHE A 153 2.27 -10.79 -6.59
CA PHE A 153 3.08 -10.37 -7.72
C PHE A 153 4.21 -11.38 -7.97
N PRO A 154 4.18 -12.13 -9.09
CA PRO A 154 5.22 -13.09 -9.42
C PRO A 154 6.43 -12.38 -10.05
N GLN A 155 7.30 -11.76 -9.23
CA GLN A 155 8.40 -10.88 -9.66
C GLN A 155 9.35 -11.54 -10.67
N GLU A 156 9.55 -12.87 -10.58
CA GLU A 156 10.41 -13.64 -11.46
C GLU A 156 9.61 -14.45 -12.51
N GLY A 157 8.35 -14.07 -12.74
CA GLY A 157 7.48 -14.66 -13.77
C GLY A 157 6.53 -15.75 -13.26
N TYR A 158 5.46 -15.94 -14.02
CA TYR A 158 4.48 -17.01 -13.80
C TYR A 158 5.03 -18.38 -14.20
N PHE A 159 5.70 -18.42 -15.37
CA PHE A 159 6.26 -19.63 -15.97
C PHE A 159 7.78 -19.64 -15.93
N ALA A 160 8.43 -18.46 -15.97
CA ALA A 160 9.87 -18.34 -15.84
C ALA A 160 10.35 -18.81 -14.45
N TYR A 161 9.60 -18.51 -13.39
CA TYR A 161 9.84 -19.05 -12.05
C TYR A 161 9.17 -20.41 -11.89
N LYS A 162 9.93 -21.42 -11.48
CA LYS A 162 9.38 -22.76 -11.25
C LYS A 162 8.36 -22.76 -10.13
N GLY A 163 7.10 -23.03 -10.46
CA GLY A 163 5.97 -23.00 -9.51
C GLY A 163 5.39 -21.61 -9.28
N GLY A 164 5.72 -20.62 -10.14
CA GLY A 164 5.23 -19.25 -9.98
C GLY A 164 3.71 -19.13 -10.02
N ALA A 165 3.06 -19.85 -10.95
CA ALA A 165 1.60 -19.87 -11.05
C ALA A 165 0.94 -20.44 -9.79
N GLU A 166 1.44 -21.55 -9.27
CA GLU A 166 0.95 -22.20 -8.05
C GLU A 166 1.14 -21.31 -6.82
N LEU A 167 2.25 -20.57 -6.75
CA LEU A 167 2.50 -19.63 -5.65
C LEU A 167 1.55 -18.44 -5.68
N VAL A 168 1.19 -17.92 -6.87
CA VAL A 168 0.15 -16.88 -6.98
C VAL A 168 -1.20 -17.40 -6.53
N GLU A 169 -1.60 -18.61 -6.94
CA GLU A 169 -2.85 -19.23 -6.50
C GLU A 169 -2.87 -19.43 -4.97
N GLU A 170 -1.76 -19.85 -4.39
CA GLU A 170 -1.64 -20.00 -2.93
C GLU A 170 -1.70 -18.65 -2.21
N ALA A 171 -1.04 -17.63 -2.74
CA ALA A 171 -1.09 -16.27 -2.18
C ALA A 171 -2.52 -15.71 -2.13
N LEU A 172 -3.32 -15.95 -3.16
CA LEU A 172 -4.74 -15.56 -3.18
C LEU A 172 -5.56 -16.31 -2.12
N LYS A 173 -5.33 -17.62 -1.97
CA LYS A 173 -5.98 -18.42 -0.91
C LYS A 173 -5.62 -17.93 0.50
N MET A 174 -4.41 -17.40 0.67
CA MET A 174 -3.95 -16.82 1.93
C MET A 174 -4.52 -15.44 2.22
N GLY A 175 -5.10 -14.76 1.24
CA GLY A 175 -5.76 -13.47 1.42
C GLY A 175 -5.12 -12.28 0.68
N ALA A 176 -4.27 -12.52 -0.32
CA ALA A 176 -3.91 -11.46 -1.26
C ALA A 176 -5.16 -10.97 -2.02
N ASP A 177 -5.27 -9.67 -2.24
CA ASP A 177 -6.48 -9.04 -2.77
C ASP A 177 -6.56 -9.06 -4.30
N VAL A 178 -5.42 -9.10 -4.97
CA VAL A 178 -5.32 -8.90 -6.42
C VAL A 178 -4.27 -9.82 -7.02
N VAL A 179 -4.54 -10.32 -8.22
CA VAL A 179 -3.55 -11.02 -9.04
C VAL A 179 -2.63 -10.01 -9.71
N GLY A 180 -1.33 -10.21 -9.63
CA GLY A 180 -0.33 -9.46 -10.38
C GLY A 180 0.27 -10.28 -11.51
N GLY A 181 1.01 -9.62 -12.39
CA GLY A 181 1.72 -10.27 -13.47
C GLY A 181 2.86 -9.42 -14.03
N ILE A 182 3.86 -10.08 -14.57
CA ILE A 182 5.03 -9.45 -15.18
C ILE A 182 5.35 -10.12 -16.53
N PRO A 183 4.47 -10.00 -17.54
CA PRO A 183 4.56 -10.76 -18.79
C PRO A 183 5.84 -10.52 -19.59
N HIS A 184 6.52 -9.39 -19.38
CA HIS A 184 7.79 -9.08 -20.07
C HIS A 184 9.01 -9.76 -19.42
N PHE A 185 8.85 -10.41 -18.28
CA PHE A 185 9.90 -11.19 -17.60
C PHE A 185 9.85 -12.69 -17.97
N GLU A 186 8.81 -13.12 -18.68
CA GLU A 186 8.72 -14.50 -19.14
C GLU A 186 9.77 -14.79 -20.23
N PHE A 187 10.16 -16.07 -20.36
CA PHE A 187 11.21 -16.48 -21.30
C PHE A 187 10.84 -16.25 -22.76
N THR A 188 9.56 -16.37 -23.10
CA THR A 188 9.05 -16.18 -24.45
C THR A 188 7.88 -15.22 -24.46
N ARG A 189 7.62 -14.62 -25.64
CA ARG A 189 6.43 -13.77 -25.83
C ARG A 189 5.15 -14.58 -25.63
N GLU A 190 5.14 -15.82 -26.07
CA GLU A 190 4.01 -16.74 -25.93
C GLU A 190 3.69 -17.01 -24.46
N ASP A 191 4.70 -17.22 -23.64
CA ASP A 191 4.52 -17.37 -22.20
C ASP A 191 4.05 -16.08 -21.54
N GLY A 192 4.54 -14.92 -22.00
CA GLY A 192 4.04 -13.63 -21.56
C GLY A 192 2.55 -13.44 -21.84
N VAL A 193 2.08 -13.80 -23.03
CA VAL A 193 0.64 -13.78 -23.36
C VAL A 193 -0.13 -14.75 -22.47
N ARG A 194 0.32 -15.99 -22.33
CA ARG A 194 -0.31 -17.01 -21.48
C ARG A 194 -0.40 -16.59 -20.02
N SER A 195 0.61 -15.88 -19.49
CA SER A 195 0.60 -15.41 -18.11
C SER A 195 -0.51 -14.39 -17.83
N VAL A 196 -0.92 -13.62 -18.85
CA VAL A 196 -2.03 -12.65 -18.74
C VAL A 196 -3.40 -13.32 -18.89
N GLU A 197 -3.46 -14.45 -19.61
CA GLU A 197 -4.70 -15.20 -19.83
C GLU A 197 -5.04 -16.14 -18.65
N LYS A 198 -4.05 -16.45 -17.81
CA LYS A 198 -4.21 -17.32 -16.64
C LYS A 198 -4.93 -16.61 -15.47
#